data_cc74a04d66a35ccace9ee5a9953c1ed6
#
_entry.id   cc74a04d66a35ccace9ee5a9953c1ed6
#
_cell.length_a   1.000
_cell.length_b   1.000
_cell.length_c   1.000
_cell.angle_alpha   90.00
_cell.angle_beta   90.00
_cell.angle_gamma   90.00
#
_symmetry.space_group_name_H-M   'P 1'
#
loop_
_entity.id
_entity.type
_entity.pdbx_description
1 polymer ?
#
loop_
_entity_poly.entity_id
_entity_poly.type
_entity_poly.pdbx_seq_one_letter_code
_entity_poly.pdbx_strand_id
1 'polypeptide(L)'
;MSTFDWFAAAIVIVSLVYVSFVLTLRDWFSALRKGQAVTLLPERSGLGRYPFWTQVAIIVLGLALCVPLFYYGWIPLLVLSASATRIAAILGLLLYSAGTAFMLWARRTLGKYWGLSTSQNVKLLDEHELIQGGPYTYVRHPMYFGWWAAMLGLTLVYPVWAIFLLFFFSLISFAGRARREEAALAQRFGDKWTEYKKHTKMLIPFIF
;
A
#
# COMPACT_ATOMS: atom_id res chain seq x y z
N MET A 1 -0.77 29.33 -4.83
CA MET A 1 -0.32 28.04 -5.39
C MET A 1 0.26 28.30 -6.77
N SER A 2 1.45 27.80 -7.04
CA SER A 2 2.08 27.89 -8.36
C SER A 2 1.43 26.88 -9.33
N THR A 3 1.68 27.04 -10.64
CA THR A 3 1.24 26.04 -11.65
C THR A 3 1.81 24.64 -11.37
N PHE A 4 3.02 24.58 -10.79
CA PHE A 4 3.65 23.33 -10.35
C PHE A 4 2.85 22.66 -9.22
N ASP A 5 2.33 23.41 -8.25
CA ASP A 5 1.57 22.85 -7.13
C ASP A 5 0.27 22.22 -7.63
N TRP A 6 -0.41 22.84 -8.59
CA TRP A 6 -1.60 22.28 -9.23
C TRP A 6 -1.29 21.01 -10.02
N PHE A 7 -0.17 21.00 -10.74
CA PHE A 7 0.27 19.83 -11.50
C PHE A 7 0.62 18.65 -10.57
N ALA A 8 1.37 18.90 -9.52
CA ALA A 8 1.71 17.89 -8.52
C ALA A 8 0.45 17.33 -7.84
N ALA A 9 -0.47 18.20 -7.43
CA ALA A 9 -1.74 17.80 -6.84
C ALA A 9 -2.56 16.94 -7.81
N ALA A 10 -2.64 17.32 -9.08
CA ALA A 10 -3.37 16.55 -10.10
C ALA A 10 -2.79 15.14 -10.27
N ILE A 11 -1.47 14.99 -10.38
CA ILE A 11 -0.82 13.67 -10.48
C ILE A 11 -1.14 12.82 -9.26
N VAL A 12 -1.00 13.38 -8.05
CA VAL A 12 -1.27 12.67 -6.80
C VAL A 12 -2.73 12.24 -6.70
N ILE A 13 -3.67 13.16 -6.95
CA ILE A 13 -5.11 12.88 -6.87
C ILE A 13 -5.52 11.84 -7.91
N VAL A 14 -5.12 12.00 -9.17
CA VAL A 14 -5.47 11.07 -10.25
C VAL A 14 -4.92 9.67 -9.96
N SER A 15 -3.67 9.57 -9.53
CA SER A 15 -3.08 8.27 -9.21
C SER A 15 -3.71 7.62 -7.98
N LEU A 16 -4.02 8.39 -6.92
CA LEU A 16 -4.73 7.87 -5.74
C LEU A 16 -6.13 7.40 -6.09
N VAL A 17 -6.90 8.16 -6.88
CA VAL A 17 -8.23 7.76 -7.36
C VAL A 17 -8.12 6.49 -8.20
N TYR A 18 -7.17 6.43 -9.13
CA TYR A 18 -6.97 5.25 -9.96
C TYR A 18 -6.60 4.01 -9.14
N VAL A 19 -5.61 4.11 -8.27
CA VAL A 19 -5.12 2.96 -7.46
C VAL A 19 -6.16 2.54 -6.43
N SER A 20 -6.73 3.48 -5.68
CA SER A 20 -7.62 3.18 -4.56
C SER A 20 -9.05 2.88 -4.98
N PHE A 21 -9.55 3.54 -6.02
CA PHE A 21 -10.95 3.41 -6.43
C PHE A 21 -11.09 2.50 -7.64
N VAL A 22 -10.50 2.87 -8.78
CA VAL A 22 -10.73 2.14 -10.04
C VAL A 22 -10.25 0.70 -9.95
N LEU A 23 -9.04 0.49 -9.45
CA LEU A 23 -8.49 -0.85 -9.35
C LEU A 23 -9.19 -1.67 -8.27
N THR A 24 -9.52 -1.08 -7.12
CA THR A 24 -10.19 -1.78 -6.03
C THR A 24 -11.63 -2.15 -6.40
N LEU A 25 -12.38 -1.23 -7.01
CA LEU A 25 -13.72 -1.51 -7.50
C LEU A 25 -13.72 -2.60 -8.57
N ARG A 26 -12.78 -2.55 -9.52
CA ARG A 26 -12.65 -3.59 -10.53
C ARG A 26 -12.45 -4.97 -9.92
N ASP A 27 -11.57 -5.07 -8.92
CA ASP A 27 -11.29 -6.34 -8.26
C ASP A 27 -12.49 -6.81 -7.43
N TRP A 28 -13.17 -5.89 -6.77
CA TRP A 28 -14.39 -6.16 -6.02
C TRP A 28 -15.51 -6.68 -6.93
N PHE A 29 -15.79 -6.00 -8.05
CA PHE A 29 -16.75 -6.48 -9.05
C PHE A 29 -16.35 -7.83 -9.67
N SER A 30 -15.05 -8.06 -9.89
CA SER A 30 -14.55 -9.34 -10.37
C SER A 30 -14.81 -10.46 -9.36
N ALA A 31 -14.59 -10.21 -8.06
CA ALA A 31 -14.86 -11.17 -7.00
C ALA A 31 -16.36 -11.47 -6.88
N LEU A 32 -17.23 -10.45 -6.92
CA LEU A 32 -18.69 -10.63 -6.92
C LEU A 32 -19.18 -11.47 -8.10
N ARG A 33 -18.67 -11.22 -9.31
CA ARG A 33 -19.03 -12.01 -10.50
C ARG A 33 -18.63 -13.47 -10.40
N LYS A 34 -17.60 -13.78 -9.60
CA LYS A 34 -17.13 -15.15 -9.34
C LYS A 34 -17.85 -15.81 -8.15
N GLY A 35 -18.89 -15.17 -7.59
CA GLY A 35 -19.61 -15.68 -6.41
C GLY A 35 -18.77 -15.71 -5.13
N GLN A 36 -17.65 -15.00 -5.08
CA GLN A 36 -16.81 -14.94 -3.90
C GLN A 36 -17.41 -13.95 -2.88
N ALA A 37 -17.55 -14.37 -1.63
CA ALA A 37 -18.00 -13.47 -0.56
C ALA A 37 -17.00 -12.33 -0.36
N VAL A 38 -17.47 -11.10 -0.56
CA VAL A 38 -16.67 -9.91 -0.32
C VAL A 38 -17.01 -9.37 1.06
N THR A 39 -16.11 -9.51 2.00
CA THR A 39 -16.22 -8.91 3.33
C THR A 39 -15.33 -7.66 3.40
N LEU A 40 -15.90 -6.55 3.90
CA LEU A 40 -15.14 -5.30 4.11
C LEU A 40 -14.08 -5.47 5.20
N LEU A 41 -14.35 -6.31 6.18
CA LEU A 41 -13.46 -6.60 7.30
C LEU A 41 -13.32 -8.12 7.46
N PRO A 42 -12.13 -8.61 7.90
CA PRO A 42 -11.92 -10.04 8.09
C PRO A 42 -12.85 -10.60 9.17
N GLU A 43 -13.45 -11.75 8.90
CA GLU A 43 -14.40 -12.44 9.80
C GLU A 43 -13.88 -12.67 11.23
N ARG A 44 -12.56 -12.71 11.42
CA ARG A 44 -11.90 -12.92 12.71
C ARG A 44 -11.46 -11.64 13.41
N SER A 45 -11.56 -10.47 12.79
CA SER A 45 -11.41 -9.22 13.53
C SER A 45 -12.61 -9.05 14.47
N GLY A 46 -12.39 -8.52 15.68
CA GLY A 46 -13.49 -8.23 16.60
C GLY A 46 -14.61 -7.41 15.94
N LEU A 47 -14.27 -6.61 14.93
CA LEU A 47 -15.17 -5.80 14.11
C LEU A 47 -15.93 -6.64 13.05
N GLY A 48 -15.38 -7.71 12.53
CA GLY A 48 -16.04 -8.59 11.55
C GLY A 48 -17.23 -9.39 12.11
N ARG A 49 -17.41 -9.40 13.44
CA ARG A 49 -18.56 -10.01 14.11
C ARG A 49 -19.83 -9.16 13.98
N TYR A 50 -19.71 -7.89 13.67
CA TYR A 50 -20.83 -6.98 13.61
C TYR A 50 -21.53 -7.02 12.24
N PRO A 51 -22.83 -6.74 12.16
CA PRO A 51 -23.56 -6.60 10.91
C PRO A 51 -22.91 -5.57 9.99
N PHE A 52 -23.07 -5.73 8.68
CA PHE A 52 -22.45 -4.88 7.65
C PHE A 52 -22.61 -3.37 7.95
N TRP A 53 -23.81 -2.92 8.29
CA TRP A 53 -24.08 -1.50 8.58
C TRP A 53 -23.35 -0.99 9.83
N THR A 54 -23.13 -1.83 10.82
CA THR A 54 -22.32 -1.48 12.00
C THR A 54 -20.84 -1.34 11.62
N GLN A 55 -20.35 -2.19 10.74
CA GLN A 55 -18.98 -2.07 10.21
C GLN A 55 -18.81 -0.76 9.43
N VAL A 56 -19.78 -0.42 8.57
CA VAL A 56 -19.81 0.85 7.85
C VAL A 56 -19.84 2.03 8.83
N ALA A 57 -20.70 1.99 9.84
CA ALA A 57 -20.77 3.06 10.85
C ALA A 57 -19.45 3.25 11.61
N ILE A 58 -18.78 2.17 12.00
CA ILE A 58 -17.47 2.23 12.66
C ILE A 58 -16.40 2.83 11.74
N ILE A 59 -16.40 2.46 10.45
CA ILE A 59 -15.47 3.03 9.46
C ILE A 59 -15.76 4.53 9.28
N VAL A 60 -17.01 4.90 9.10
CA VAL A 60 -17.41 6.31 8.93
C VAL A 60 -17.07 7.14 10.16
N LEU A 61 -17.34 6.62 11.36
CA LEU A 61 -16.98 7.28 12.62
C LEU A 61 -15.46 7.42 12.75
N GLY A 62 -14.70 6.36 12.42
CA GLY A 62 -13.23 6.40 12.39
C GLY A 62 -12.70 7.46 11.42
N LEU A 63 -13.26 7.54 10.21
CA LEU A 63 -12.93 8.57 9.24
C LEU A 63 -13.29 9.98 9.76
N ALA A 64 -14.46 10.15 10.37
CA ALA A 64 -14.87 11.43 10.96
C ALA A 64 -13.93 11.87 12.08
N LEU A 65 -13.46 10.95 12.92
CA LEU A 65 -12.46 11.23 13.96
C LEU A 65 -11.07 11.54 13.36
N CYS A 66 -10.76 11.05 12.18
CA CYS A 66 -9.52 11.38 11.47
C CYS A 66 -9.55 12.81 10.88
N VAL A 67 -10.72 13.42 10.66
CA VAL A 67 -10.82 14.79 10.10
C VAL A 67 -10.09 15.82 10.95
N PRO A 68 -10.29 15.95 12.28
CA PRO A 68 -9.52 16.90 13.09
C PRO A 68 -8.03 16.52 13.12
N LEU A 69 -7.67 15.25 13.17
CA LEU A 69 -6.27 14.82 13.08
C LEU A 69 -5.67 15.22 11.74
N PHE A 70 -6.43 15.13 10.66
CA PHE A 70 -6.01 15.58 9.35
C PHE A 70 -5.87 17.12 9.30
N TYR A 71 -6.82 17.86 9.85
CA TYR A 71 -6.77 19.32 9.91
C TYR A 71 -5.53 19.80 10.69
N TYR A 72 -5.31 19.27 11.89
CA TYR A 72 -4.13 19.60 12.70
C TYR A 72 -2.84 18.98 12.13
N GLY A 73 -2.95 17.92 11.39
CA GLY A 73 -1.82 17.23 10.74
C GLY A 73 -1.21 18.03 9.57
N TRP A 74 -1.86 19.10 9.09
CA TRP A 74 -1.30 20.02 8.10
C TRP A 74 -0.25 20.97 8.66
N ILE A 75 0.10 20.83 9.93
CA ILE A 75 1.24 21.55 10.51
C ILE A 75 2.51 21.14 9.73
N PRO A 76 3.29 22.09 9.23
CA PRO A 76 4.52 21.80 8.50
C PRO A 76 5.48 20.96 9.34
N LEU A 77 6.04 19.92 8.75
CA LEU A 77 7.07 19.07 9.35
C LEU A 77 8.40 19.84 9.42
N LEU A 78 8.70 20.61 8.37
CA LEU A 78 9.91 21.40 8.21
C LEU A 78 9.56 22.75 7.55
N VAL A 79 10.21 23.81 8.01
CA VAL A 79 10.15 25.11 7.36
C VAL A 79 11.42 25.25 6.51
N LEU A 80 11.26 25.13 5.21
CA LEU A 80 12.35 25.21 4.23
C LEU A 80 12.29 26.55 3.47
N SER A 81 13.41 26.97 2.91
CA SER A 81 13.42 28.07 1.94
C SER A 81 12.59 27.73 0.71
N ALA A 82 12.11 28.74 -0.02
CA ALA A 82 11.28 28.51 -1.21
C ALA A 82 11.98 27.66 -2.29
N SER A 83 13.29 27.82 -2.47
CA SER A 83 14.10 27.01 -3.39
C SER A 83 14.21 25.56 -2.92
N ALA A 84 14.51 25.34 -1.64
CA ALA A 84 14.62 24.00 -1.07
C ALA A 84 13.27 23.27 -1.11
N THR A 85 12.16 23.94 -0.80
CA THR A 85 10.81 23.38 -0.93
C THR A 85 10.52 22.93 -2.35
N ARG A 86 10.87 23.75 -3.35
CA ARG A 86 10.64 23.41 -4.76
C ARG A 86 11.48 22.19 -5.20
N ILE A 87 12.76 22.13 -4.82
CA ILE A 87 13.63 20.99 -5.13
C ILE A 87 13.09 19.73 -4.46
N ALA A 88 12.75 19.80 -3.17
CA ALA A 88 12.18 18.67 -2.45
C ALA A 88 10.88 18.18 -3.11
N ALA A 89 10.00 19.10 -3.54
CA ALA A 89 8.76 18.74 -4.19
C ALA A 89 8.96 18.06 -5.57
N ILE A 90 9.94 18.53 -6.36
CA ILE A 90 10.28 17.89 -7.64
C ILE A 90 10.83 16.46 -7.41
N LEU A 91 11.81 16.32 -6.52
CA LEU A 91 12.37 15.01 -6.18
C LEU A 91 11.31 14.09 -5.56
N GLY A 92 10.45 14.64 -4.71
CA GLY A 92 9.33 13.94 -4.11
C GLY A 92 8.33 13.43 -5.15
N LEU A 93 7.98 14.25 -6.14
CA LEU A 93 7.06 13.86 -7.20
C LEU A 93 7.64 12.75 -8.09
N LEU A 94 8.93 12.82 -8.40
CA LEU A 94 9.63 11.76 -9.14
C LEU A 94 9.63 10.45 -8.34
N LEU A 95 9.95 10.50 -7.05
CA LEU A 95 9.96 9.33 -6.18
C LEU A 95 8.56 8.75 -5.98
N TYR A 96 7.55 9.60 -5.80
CA TYR A 96 6.14 9.20 -5.72
C TYR A 96 5.70 8.45 -6.99
N SER A 97 6.00 9.01 -8.14
CA SER A 97 5.62 8.42 -9.43
C SER A 97 6.34 7.11 -9.69
N ALA A 98 7.65 7.04 -9.40
CA ALA A 98 8.44 5.82 -9.52
C ALA A 98 7.95 4.73 -8.56
N GLY A 99 7.67 5.06 -7.29
CA GLY A 99 7.13 4.14 -6.30
C GLY A 99 5.76 3.60 -6.70
N THR A 100 4.87 4.47 -7.17
CA THR A 100 3.54 4.08 -7.67
C THR A 100 3.65 3.19 -8.90
N ALA A 101 4.49 3.52 -9.86
CA ALA A 101 4.72 2.70 -11.05
C ALA A 101 5.29 1.31 -10.69
N PHE A 102 6.24 1.25 -9.76
CA PHE A 102 6.80 0.00 -9.27
C PHE A 102 5.76 -0.87 -8.55
N MET A 103 4.93 -0.26 -7.70
CA MET A 103 3.81 -0.93 -7.05
C MET A 103 2.80 -1.49 -8.07
N LEU A 104 2.45 -0.72 -9.09
CA LEU A 104 1.55 -1.15 -10.16
C LEU A 104 2.15 -2.28 -11.00
N TRP A 105 3.46 -2.23 -11.26
CA TRP A 105 4.16 -3.32 -11.92
C TRP A 105 4.10 -4.60 -11.09
N ALA A 106 4.42 -4.53 -9.80
CA ALA A 106 4.32 -5.66 -8.88
C ALA A 106 2.91 -6.26 -8.84
N ARG A 107 1.88 -5.41 -8.77
CA ARG A 107 0.48 -5.84 -8.81
C ARG A 107 0.11 -6.56 -10.11
N ARG A 108 0.56 -6.03 -11.26
CA ARG A 108 0.32 -6.66 -12.57
C ARG A 108 1.00 -8.02 -12.67
N THR A 109 2.23 -8.14 -12.17
CA THR A 109 2.98 -9.40 -12.14
C THR A 109 2.28 -10.45 -11.28
N LEU A 110 1.71 -10.04 -10.13
CA LEU A 110 0.97 -10.96 -9.25
C LEU A 110 -0.36 -11.42 -9.88
N GLY A 111 -0.97 -10.59 -10.73
CA GLY A 111 -2.16 -10.92 -11.52
C GLY A 111 -3.33 -11.42 -10.68
N LYS A 112 -3.84 -12.62 -11.00
CA LYS A 112 -4.98 -13.26 -10.32
C LYS A 112 -4.74 -13.56 -8.83
N TYR A 113 -3.48 -13.64 -8.42
CA TYR A 113 -3.10 -13.94 -7.04
C TYR A 113 -3.09 -12.70 -6.13
N TRP A 114 -3.31 -11.52 -6.71
CA TRP A 114 -3.47 -10.29 -5.92
C TRP A 114 -4.88 -10.16 -5.34
N GLY A 115 -5.00 -9.64 -4.13
CA GLY A 115 -6.28 -9.19 -3.56
C GLY A 115 -6.92 -10.11 -2.52
N LEU A 116 -6.43 -11.33 -2.37
CA LEU A 116 -7.01 -12.29 -1.41
C LEU A 116 -6.38 -12.24 -0.02
N SER A 117 -5.33 -11.45 0.13
CA SER A 117 -4.58 -11.28 1.37
C SER A 117 -4.94 -9.99 2.13
N THR A 118 -6.12 -9.41 1.92
CA THR A 118 -6.55 -8.20 2.64
C THR A 118 -6.95 -8.48 4.09
N SER A 119 -7.19 -9.74 4.44
CA SER A 119 -7.52 -10.15 5.81
C SER A 119 -6.26 -10.41 6.64
N GLN A 120 -6.38 -10.36 7.97
CA GLN A 120 -5.31 -10.75 8.90
C GLN A 120 -4.87 -12.22 8.74
N ASN A 121 -5.68 -13.02 8.06
CA ASN A 121 -5.36 -14.38 7.64
C ASN A 121 -4.97 -14.35 6.18
N VAL A 122 -3.71 -14.63 5.88
CA VAL A 122 -3.22 -14.85 4.52
C VAL A 122 -3.85 -16.16 4.02
N LYS A 123 -4.96 -16.08 3.30
CA LYS A 123 -5.50 -17.23 2.56
C LYS A 123 -4.83 -17.27 1.20
N LEU A 124 -3.94 -18.21 1.01
CA LEU A 124 -3.46 -18.54 -0.32
C LEU A 124 -4.56 -19.32 -1.05
N LEU A 125 -4.74 -19.03 -2.34
CA LEU A 125 -5.60 -19.84 -3.19
C LEU A 125 -5.07 -21.27 -3.24
N ASP A 126 -5.95 -22.26 -3.41
CA ASP A 126 -5.55 -23.67 -3.53
C ASP A 126 -4.59 -23.90 -4.72
N GLU A 127 -4.75 -23.13 -5.79
CA GLU A 127 -3.88 -23.09 -6.97
C GLU A 127 -2.83 -21.97 -6.94
N HIS A 128 -2.47 -21.46 -5.78
CA HIS A 128 -1.50 -20.35 -5.69
C HIS A 128 -0.11 -20.82 -6.14
N GLU A 129 0.46 -20.12 -7.09
CA GLU A 129 1.83 -20.30 -7.55
C GLU A 129 2.77 -19.30 -6.88
N LEU A 130 4.01 -19.71 -6.65
CA LEU A 130 5.05 -18.82 -6.13
C LEU A 130 5.57 -17.95 -7.26
N ILE A 131 5.12 -16.70 -7.27
CA ILE A 131 5.54 -15.71 -8.27
C ILE A 131 6.92 -15.17 -7.91
N GLN A 132 7.87 -15.35 -8.83
CA GLN A 132 9.27 -14.95 -8.68
C GLN A 132 9.75 -14.01 -9.80
N GLY A 133 8.89 -13.72 -10.78
CA GLY A 133 9.23 -12.89 -11.95
C GLY A 133 9.03 -11.40 -11.73
N GLY A 134 9.51 -10.58 -12.66
CA GLY A 134 9.35 -9.13 -12.61
C GLY A 134 9.98 -8.51 -11.35
N PRO A 135 9.29 -7.61 -10.64
CA PRO A 135 9.85 -6.96 -9.44
C PRO A 135 10.09 -7.94 -8.28
N TYR A 136 9.47 -9.13 -8.31
CA TYR A 136 9.68 -10.20 -7.33
C TYR A 136 11.05 -10.87 -7.46
N THR A 137 11.79 -10.63 -8.54
CA THR A 137 13.19 -11.06 -8.65
C THR A 137 14.13 -10.25 -7.75
N TYR A 138 13.74 -9.04 -7.37
CA TYR A 138 14.57 -8.13 -6.55
C TYR A 138 14.20 -8.20 -5.07
N VAL A 139 12.90 -8.18 -4.79
CA VAL A 139 12.36 -8.23 -3.42
C VAL A 139 11.09 -9.06 -3.37
N ARG A 140 10.85 -9.71 -2.24
CA ARG A 140 9.68 -10.56 -2.04
C ARG A 140 8.37 -9.80 -1.85
N HIS A 141 8.45 -8.55 -1.35
CA HIS A 141 7.29 -7.67 -1.14
C HIS A 141 7.42 -6.34 -1.90
N PRO A 142 7.51 -6.37 -3.24
CA PRO A 142 7.75 -5.18 -4.05
C PRO A 142 6.62 -4.15 -3.97
N MET A 143 5.39 -4.59 -3.69
CA MET A 143 4.26 -3.67 -3.51
C MET A 143 4.43 -2.78 -2.27
N TYR A 144 4.95 -3.34 -1.16
CA TYR A 144 5.19 -2.58 0.06
C TYR A 144 6.35 -1.60 -0.12
N PHE A 145 7.41 -2.04 -0.78
CA PHE A 145 8.52 -1.15 -1.13
C PHE A 145 8.06 0.01 -2.02
N GLY A 146 7.28 -0.27 -3.07
CA GLY A 146 6.72 0.76 -3.96
C GLY A 146 5.81 1.74 -3.21
N TRP A 147 4.99 1.25 -2.29
CA TRP A 147 4.17 2.09 -1.42
C TRP A 147 5.03 3.00 -0.53
N TRP A 148 6.07 2.47 0.10
CA TRP A 148 6.96 3.26 0.94
C TRP A 148 7.70 4.34 0.16
N ALA A 149 8.18 4.01 -1.04
CA ALA A 149 8.80 4.98 -1.94
C ALA A 149 7.80 6.09 -2.32
N ALA A 150 6.56 5.72 -2.65
CA ALA A 150 5.51 6.68 -2.96
C ALA A 150 5.16 7.57 -1.74
N MET A 151 5.00 7.00 -0.55
CA MET A 151 4.68 7.77 0.67
C MET A 151 5.83 8.69 1.09
N LEU A 152 7.08 8.24 0.96
CA LEU A 152 8.24 9.09 1.19
C LEU A 152 8.28 10.25 0.17
N GLY A 153 8.02 9.95 -1.10
CA GLY A 153 7.88 10.96 -2.15
C GLY A 153 6.79 11.96 -1.83
N LEU A 154 5.62 11.51 -1.38
CA LEU A 154 4.51 12.36 -0.99
C LEU A 154 4.86 13.24 0.22
N THR A 155 5.65 12.73 1.17
CA THR A 155 6.15 13.51 2.31
C THR A 155 7.08 14.63 1.86
N LEU A 156 7.87 14.43 0.81
CA LEU A 156 8.72 15.48 0.23
C LEU A 156 7.92 16.52 -0.55
N VAL A 157 6.84 16.12 -1.23
CA VAL A 157 5.92 17.05 -1.92
C VAL A 157 5.14 17.91 -0.92
N TYR A 158 4.61 17.27 0.11
CA TYR A 158 3.82 17.88 1.16
C TYR A 158 4.43 17.55 2.53
N PRO A 159 5.42 18.32 2.99
CA PRO A 159 6.14 18.05 4.23
C PRO A 159 5.29 18.44 5.46
N VAL A 160 4.24 17.64 5.70
CA VAL A 160 3.31 17.82 6.82
C VAL A 160 3.27 16.59 7.71
N TRP A 161 3.01 16.78 8.99
CA TRP A 161 3.01 15.69 9.97
C TRP A 161 2.05 14.56 9.64
N ALA A 162 0.88 14.86 9.09
CA ALA A 162 -0.10 13.83 8.73
C ALA A 162 0.47 12.80 7.75
N ILE A 163 1.13 13.26 6.68
CA ILE A 163 1.69 12.38 5.65
C ILE A 163 2.90 11.63 6.19
N PHE A 164 3.77 12.31 6.95
CA PHE A 164 4.92 11.67 7.57
C PHE A 164 4.51 10.56 8.55
N LEU A 165 3.53 10.81 9.40
CA LEU A 165 3.03 9.79 10.34
C LEU A 165 2.39 8.62 9.60
N LEU A 166 1.62 8.88 8.53
CA LEU A 166 1.05 7.82 7.69
C LEU A 166 2.15 6.95 7.06
N PHE A 167 3.21 7.58 6.55
CA PHE A 167 4.39 6.87 6.05
C PHE A 167 5.01 6.01 7.16
N PHE A 168 5.28 6.61 8.33
CA PHE A 168 5.92 5.91 9.45
C PHE A 168 5.10 4.70 9.95
N PHE A 169 3.78 4.89 10.14
CA PHE A 169 2.89 3.78 10.51
C PHE A 169 2.83 2.69 9.45
N SER A 170 2.91 3.06 8.17
CA SER A 170 2.94 2.07 7.09
C SER A 170 4.21 1.20 7.12
N LEU A 171 5.36 1.73 7.55
CA LEU A 171 6.59 0.95 7.72
C LEU A 171 6.38 -0.20 8.71
N ILE A 172 5.82 0.12 9.88
CA ILE A 172 5.59 -0.86 10.94
C ILE A 172 4.52 -1.88 10.51
N SER A 173 3.40 -1.39 9.99
CA SER A 173 2.26 -2.21 9.60
C SER A 173 2.62 -3.20 8.50
N PHE A 174 3.30 -2.75 7.44
CA PHE A 174 3.65 -3.61 6.32
C PHE A 174 4.80 -4.56 6.64
N ALA A 175 5.77 -4.15 7.48
CA ALA A 175 6.81 -5.07 7.95
C ALA A 175 6.20 -6.23 8.76
N GLY A 176 5.25 -5.94 9.65
CA GLY A 176 4.53 -6.96 10.39
C GLY A 176 3.67 -7.87 9.49
N ARG A 177 3.03 -7.29 8.47
CA ARG A 177 2.23 -8.03 7.51
C ARG A 177 3.12 -8.93 6.62
N ALA A 178 4.23 -8.41 6.10
CA ALA A 178 5.18 -9.18 5.29
C ALA A 178 5.66 -10.43 6.01
N ARG A 179 6.00 -10.32 7.30
CA ARG A 179 6.41 -11.48 8.11
C ARG A 179 5.32 -12.56 8.20
N ARG A 180 4.05 -12.17 8.35
CA ARG A 180 2.93 -13.12 8.37
C ARG A 180 2.70 -13.78 7.00
N GLU A 181 2.84 -13.01 5.93
CA GLU A 181 2.75 -13.52 4.56
C GLU A 181 3.90 -14.49 4.27
N GLU A 182 5.13 -14.17 4.69
CA GLU A 182 6.27 -15.08 4.55
C GLU A 182 6.08 -16.41 5.31
N ALA A 183 5.49 -16.37 6.49
CA ALA A 183 5.20 -17.59 7.24
C ALA A 183 4.20 -18.50 6.51
N ALA A 184 3.13 -17.91 5.93
CA ALA A 184 2.15 -18.64 5.14
C ALA A 184 2.74 -19.21 3.83
N LEU A 185 3.59 -18.42 3.15
CA LEU A 185 4.30 -18.85 1.95
C LEU A 185 5.28 -19.99 2.24
N ALA A 186 6.02 -19.89 3.36
CA ALA A 186 6.94 -20.95 3.81
C ALA A 186 6.18 -22.25 4.08
N GLN A 187 5.03 -22.18 4.76
CA GLN A 187 4.19 -23.35 5.02
C GLN A 187 3.65 -23.98 3.74
N ARG A 188 3.30 -23.18 2.73
CA ARG A 188 2.70 -23.64 1.48
C ARG A 188 3.74 -24.20 0.51
N PHE A 189 4.89 -23.57 0.36
CA PHE A 189 5.86 -23.84 -0.70
C PHE A 189 7.14 -24.54 -0.23
N GLY A 190 7.37 -24.68 1.08
CA GLY A 190 8.49 -25.44 1.66
C GLY A 190 9.86 -25.06 1.06
N ASP A 191 10.52 -26.04 0.45
CA ASP A 191 11.87 -25.89 -0.11
C ASP A 191 11.95 -24.87 -1.24
N LYS A 192 10.90 -24.74 -2.07
CA LYS A 192 10.84 -23.73 -3.14
C LYS A 192 10.87 -22.32 -2.56
N TRP A 193 10.19 -22.10 -1.44
CA TRP A 193 10.23 -20.81 -0.73
C TRP A 193 11.60 -20.54 -0.13
N THR A 194 12.20 -21.56 0.49
CA THR A 194 13.53 -21.47 1.10
C THR A 194 14.60 -21.10 0.05
N GLU A 195 14.54 -21.69 -1.13
CA GLU A 195 15.46 -21.39 -2.23
C GLU A 195 15.25 -19.97 -2.75
N TYR A 196 13.99 -19.55 -2.96
CA TYR A 196 13.68 -18.17 -3.38
C TYR A 196 14.20 -17.12 -2.39
N LYS A 197 14.12 -17.37 -1.08
CA LYS A 197 14.63 -16.49 -0.03
C LYS A 197 16.14 -16.27 -0.08
N LYS A 198 16.92 -17.23 -0.55
CA LYS A 198 18.37 -17.10 -0.63
C LYS A 198 18.80 -16.00 -1.60
N HIS A 199 18.02 -15.80 -2.67
CA HIS A 199 18.36 -14.91 -3.76
C HIS A 199 17.64 -13.56 -3.71
N THR A 200 16.66 -13.39 -2.81
CA THR A 200 15.83 -12.19 -2.74
C THR A 200 15.78 -11.60 -1.34
N LYS A 201 15.64 -10.29 -1.25
CA LYS A 201 15.44 -9.58 0.02
C LYS A 201 13.95 -9.45 0.35
N MET A 202 13.63 -9.20 1.63
CA MET A 202 12.23 -9.12 2.04
C MET A 202 11.54 -7.87 1.50
N LEU A 203 12.06 -6.69 1.81
CA LEU A 203 11.38 -5.41 1.58
C LEU A 203 12.22 -4.40 0.80
N ILE A 204 13.49 -4.24 1.14
CA ILE A 204 14.38 -3.26 0.51
C ILE A 204 15.40 -3.98 -0.36
N PRO A 205 15.46 -3.67 -1.68
CA PRO A 205 16.40 -4.29 -2.58
C PRO A 205 17.83 -4.20 -2.04
N PHE A 206 18.57 -5.30 -2.11
CA PHE A 206 19.98 -5.43 -1.71
C PHE A 206 20.29 -5.28 -0.20
N ILE A 207 19.34 -4.82 0.64
CA ILE A 207 19.60 -4.53 2.06
C ILE A 207 18.81 -5.50 2.96
N PHE A 208 17.48 -5.49 2.86
CA PHE A 208 16.60 -6.18 3.82
C PHE A 208 15.40 -6.86 3.17
#